data_41d907a03851a92fc4325de20f492d7b
#
_entry.id   41d907a03851a92fc4325de20f492d7b
#
_cell.length_a   1.000
_cell.length_b   1.000
_cell.length_c   1.000
_cell.angle_alpha   90.00
_cell.angle_beta   90.00
_cell.angle_gamma   90.00
#
_symmetry.space_group_name_H-M   'P 1'
#
loop_
_entity.id
_entity.type
_entity.pdbx_description
1 polymer ?
#
loop_
_entity_poly.entity_id
_entity_poly.type
_entity_poly.pdbx_seq_one_letter_code
_entity_poly.pdbx_strand_id
1 'polypeptide(L)'
;MRALVTGGAGLVGSEIVDLLLLNGHNVVSVDNYTAGKKANNRAASSNPNFESIEGDITDLKFLDELIGSGIDWIFHEAVSKNTVCLIDPNKDLEVNAGGTLKLLMAARKHNVSRFIHASTGSVYGPAKIFPTNEQHRKDPASFYGVSKLAAESYVQLFHEFYGLSTTVLRYFHVFGARQDSSDVGGVVSIFLRRAMEGQDLQVTGDGSQLRAFTHVSDVARINLMAAESSSAVGQIYNCASDSRITIRELAEAVVKCVNDSTSIIKFTEPRLGDIYKFDIDNQKLKSDLSFNFLTSFDIGLERTYQEMRKNFHNTN
;
A
#
# COMPACT_ATOMS: atom_id res chain seq x y z
N MET A 1 1.89 -10.55 -20.17
CA MET A 1 3.18 -10.38 -19.45
C MET A 1 3.20 -11.33 -18.28
N ARG A 2 4.38 -11.78 -17.84
CA ARG A 2 4.55 -12.50 -16.57
C ARG A 2 4.99 -11.51 -15.49
N ALA A 3 4.13 -11.27 -14.52
CA ALA A 3 4.32 -10.26 -13.49
C ALA A 3 4.66 -10.91 -12.14
N LEU A 4 5.67 -10.38 -11.46
CA LEU A 4 5.99 -10.69 -10.05
C LEU A 4 5.36 -9.64 -9.15
N VAL A 5 4.60 -10.07 -8.14
CA VAL A 5 4.08 -9.22 -7.07
C VAL A 5 4.71 -9.66 -5.76
N THR A 6 5.67 -8.90 -5.24
CA THR A 6 6.21 -9.16 -3.89
C THR A 6 5.29 -8.56 -2.84
N GLY A 7 5.13 -9.22 -1.67
CA GLY A 7 4.06 -8.85 -0.73
C GLY A 7 2.67 -9.14 -1.29
N GLY A 8 2.57 -10.11 -2.22
CA GLY A 8 1.37 -10.40 -2.97
C GLY A 8 0.22 -11.00 -2.17
N ALA A 9 0.44 -11.36 -0.89
CA ALA A 9 -0.61 -11.75 0.04
C ALA A 9 -1.03 -10.63 1.02
N GLY A 10 -0.46 -9.42 0.86
CA GLY A 10 -0.83 -8.21 1.58
C GLY A 10 -2.09 -7.55 1.04
N LEU A 11 -2.48 -6.40 1.65
CA LEU A 11 -3.64 -5.61 1.21
C LEU A 11 -3.52 -5.19 -0.26
N VAL A 12 -2.47 -4.44 -0.60
CA VAL A 12 -2.29 -3.87 -1.94
C VAL A 12 -1.87 -4.95 -2.92
N GLY A 13 -0.87 -5.78 -2.55
CA GLY A 13 -0.35 -6.81 -3.43
C GLY A 13 -1.41 -7.80 -3.91
N SER A 14 -2.33 -8.24 -3.04
CA SER A 14 -3.38 -9.17 -3.45
C SER A 14 -4.43 -8.54 -4.39
N GLU A 15 -4.72 -7.24 -4.27
CA GLU A 15 -5.58 -6.54 -5.22
C GLU A 15 -4.90 -6.35 -6.59
N ILE A 16 -3.57 -6.10 -6.59
CA ILE A 16 -2.79 -6.07 -7.84
C ILE A 16 -2.79 -7.45 -8.50
N VAL A 17 -2.62 -8.54 -7.73
CA VAL A 17 -2.70 -9.92 -8.23
C VAL A 17 -4.04 -10.15 -8.93
N ASP A 18 -5.16 -9.85 -8.26
CA ASP A 18 -6.49 -10.05 -8.83
C ASP A 18 -6.70 -9.22 -10.10
N LEU A 19 -6.27 -7.96 -10.10
CA LEU A 19 -6.40 -7.07 -11.25
C LEU A 19 -5.56 -7.54 -12.45
N LEU A 20 -4.33 -7.98 -12.22
CA LEU A 20 -3.45 -8.51 -13.26
C LEU A 20 -4.03 -9.78 -13.89
N LEU A 21 -4.54 -10.72 -13.09
CA LEU A 21 -5.20 -11.92 -13.56
C LEU A 21 -6.45 -11.62 -14.38
N LEU A 22 -7.25 -10.65 -13.95
CA LEU A 22 -8.44 -10.16 -14.66
C LEU A 22 -8.08 -9.61 -16.06
N ASN A 23 -6.88 -9.01 -16.19
CA ASN A 23 -6.36 -8.49 -17.44
C ASN A 23 -5.54 -9.53 -18.23
N GLY A 24 -5.60 -10.82 -17.88
CA GLY A 24 -5.01 -11.92 -18.64
C GLY A 24 -3.49 -12.05 -18.51
N HIS A 25 -2.89 -11.48 -17.48
CA HIS A 25 -1.46 -11.66 -17.20
C HIS A 25 -1.18 -12.96 -16.45
N ASN A 26 0.03 -13.51 -16.60
CA ASN A 26 0.53 -14.55 -15.69
C ASN A 26 1.12 -13.88 -14.46
N VAL A 27 0.74 -14.32 -13.26
CA VAL A 27 1.10 -13.66 -12.02
C VAL A 27 1.80 -14.62 -11.07
N VAL A 28 3.00 -14.23 -10.63
CA VAL A 28 3.72 -14.87 -9.53
C VAL A 28 3.61 -13.98 -8.30
N SER A 29 2.98 -14.49 -7.24
CA SER A 29 2.86 -13.82 -5.94
C SER A 29 3.92 -14.36 -4.99
N VAL A 30 4.78 -13.50 -4.48
CA VAL A 30 5.77 -13.85 -3.43
C VAL A 30 5.44 -13.15 -2.13
N ASP A 31 5.37 -13.92 -1.05
CA ASP A 31 5.15 -13.41 0.30
C ASP A 31 5.81 -14.34 1.33
N ASN A 32 6.39 -13.80 2.40
CA ASN A 32 6.91 -14.59 3.52
C ASN A 32 5.88 -14.77 4.65
N TYR A 33 4.67 -14.27 4.46
CA TYR A 33 3.51 -14.33 5.34
C TYR A 33 3.72 -13.75 6.75
N THR A 34 4.74 -12.91 6.95
CA THR A 34 4.91 -12.19 8.22
C THR A 34 3.78 -11.19 8.49
N ALA A 35 3.15 -10.69 7.43
CA ALA A 35 2.02 -9.76 7.50
C ALA A 35 0.90 -10.12 6.51
N GLY A 36 1.23 -10.68 5.36
CA GLY A 36 0.28 -11.17 4.36
C GLY A 36 -0.46 -12.42 4.85
N LYS A 37 -1.64 -12.67 4.28
CA LYS A 37 -2.47 -13.83 4.61
C LYS A 37 -2.72 -14.66 3.37
N LYS A 38 -2.47 -15.98 3.41
CA LYS A 38 -2.76 -16.91 2.28
C LYS A 38 -4.22 -16.80 1.81
N ALA A 39 -5.13 -16.48 2.73
CA ALA A 39 -6.55 -16.29 2.42
C ALA A 39 -6.82 -15.14 1.45
N ASN A 40 -5.96 -14.12 1.37
CA ASN A 40 -6.13 -12.98 0.48
C ASN A 40 -6.02 -13.37 -1.01
N ASN A 41 -5.29 -14.46 -1.31
CA ASN A 41 -5.12 -14.99 -2.67
C ASN A 41 -6.03 -16.20 -2.96
N ARG A 42 -7.03 -16.48 -2.11
CA ARG A 42 -7.92 -17.65 -2.29
C ARG A 42 -8.65 -17.63 -3.64
N ALA A 43 -9.15 -16.48 -4.07
CA ALA A 43 -9.82 -16.35 -5.36
C ALA A 43 -8.84 -16.58 -6.53
N ALA A 44 -7.63 -16.04 -6.44
CA ALA A 44 -6.58 -16.20 -7.43
C ALA A 44 -6.12 -17.65 -7.56
N SER A 45 -6.14 -18.45 -6.47
CA SER A 45 -5.60 -19.82 -6.44
C SER A 45 -6.29 -20.79 -7.41
N SER A 46 -7.48 -20.50 -7.91
CA SER A 46 -8.17 -21.28 -8.92
C SER A 46 -7.82 -20.86 -10.36
N ASN A 47 -7.09 -19.78 -10.55
CA ASN A 47 -6.72 -19.28 -11.87
C ASN A 47 -5.45 -19.99 -12.38
N PRO A 48 -5.43 -20.62 -13.57
CA PRO A 48 -4.26 -21.32 -14.10
C PRO A 48 -3.05 -20.41 -14.37
N ASN A 49 -3.26 -19.10 -14.46
CA ASN A 49 -2.20 -18.11 -14.65
C ASN A 49 -1.64 -17.58 -13.33
N PHE A 50 -2.02 -18.14 -12.18
CA PHE A 50 -1.55 -17.73 -10.87
C PHE A 50 -0.61 -18.75 -10.24
N GLU A 51 0.51 -18.27 -9.75
CA GLU A 51 1.47 -19.02 -8.96
C GLU A 51 1.75 -18.30 -7.63
N SER A 52 1.71 -19.03 -6.52
CA SER A 52 2.04 -18.49 -5.19
C SER A 52 3.29 -19.15 -4.64
N ILE A 53 4.30 -18.36 -4.32
CA ILE A 53 5.59 -18.82 -3.80
C ILE A 53 5.82 -18.20 -2.42
N GLU A 54 6.12 -19.04 -1.43
CA GLU A 54 6.59 -18.57 -0.13
C GLU A 54 8.08 -18.22 -0.23
N GLY A 55 8.45 -16.95 0.02
CA GLY A 55 9.82 -16.49 -0.14
C GLY A 55 10.05 -15.12 0.48
N ASP A 56 11.32 -14.80 0.74
CA ASP A 56 11.73 -13.54 1.37
C ASP A 56 12.55 -12.69 0.39
N ILE A 57 12.20 -11.42 0.25
CA ILE A 57 12.91 -10.47 -0.64
C ILE A 57 14.34 -10.15 -0.15
N THR A 58 14.70 -10.56 1.04
CA THR A 58 16.07 -10.41 1.57
C THR A 58 17.00 -11.54 1.11
N ASP A 59 16.47 -12.60 0.46
CA ASP A 59 17.27 -13.68 -0.15
C ASP A 59 17.58 -13.36 -1.62
N LEU A 60 18.80 -12.87 -1.87
CA LEU A 60 19.24 -12.51 -3.21
C LEU A 60 19.30 -13.72 -4.18
N LYS A 61 19.66 -14.91 -3.67
CA LYS A 61 19.75 -16.12 -4.51
C LYS A 61 18.36 -16.53 -4.98
N PHE A 62 17.41 -16.56 -4.06
CA PHE A 62 16.00 -16.82 -4.37
C PHE A 62 15.46 -15.85 -5.42
N LEU A 63 15.70 -14.54 -5.23
CA LEU A 63 15.27 -13.50 -6.17
C LEU A 63 15.91 -13.66 -7.56
N ASP A 64 17.19 -13.98 -7.60
CA ASP A 64 17.92 -14.17 -8.87
C ASP A 64 17.39 -15.36 -9.66
N GLU A 65 17.13 -16.48 -9.00
CA GLU A 65 16.53 -17.67 -9.63
C GLU A 65 15.11 -17.40 -10.11
N LEU A 66 14.29 -16.75 -9.26
CA LEU A 66 12.90 -16.45 -9.58
C LEU A 66 12.76 -15.46 -10.74
N ILE A 67 13.47 -14.34 -10.70
CA ILE A 67 13.37 -13.31 -11.73
C ILE A 67 13.96 -13.82 -13.04
N GLY A 68 15.04 -14.64 -12.95
CA GLY A 68 15.65 -15.33 -14.10
C GLY A 68 14.74 -16.34 -14.78
N SER A 69 13.64 -16.75 -14.16
CA SER A 69 12.64 -17.63 -14.80
C SER A 69 11.74 -16.92 -15.84
N GLY A 70 12.02 -15.66 -16.17
CA GLY A 70 11.32 -14.90 -17.20
C GLY A 70 10.23 -13.98 -16.67
N ILE A 71 10.54 -13.14 -15.68
CA ILE A 71 9.66 -12.07 -15.17
C ILE A 71 9.80 -10.83 -16.06
N ASP A 72 8.67 -10.34 -16.58
CA ASP A 72 8.61 -9.12 -17.39
C ASP A 72 8.43 -7.86 -16.52
N TRP A 73 7.52 -7.92 -15.53
CA TRP A 73 7.14 -6.81 -14.66
C TRP A 73 7.30 -7.17 -13.20
N ILE A 74 7.72 -6.22 -12.38
CA ILE A 74 7.78 -6.35 -10.92
C ILE A 74 6.92 -5.27 -10.27
N PHE A 75 5.97 -5.69 -9.43
CA PHE A 75 5.23 -4.84 -8.49
C PHE A 75 5.77 -5.11 -7.09
N HIS A 76 6.51 -4.16 -6.55
CA HIS A 76 7.21 -4.34 -5.30
C HIS A 76 6.42 -3.74 -4.14
N GLU A 77 5.55 -4.58 -3.53
CA GLU A 77 4.68 -4.23 -2.41
C GLU A 77 5.17 -4.79 -1.06
N ALA A 78 6.16 -5.71 -1.07
CA ALA A 78 6.73 -6.26 0.15
C ALA A 78 7.39 -5.18 1.00
N VAL A 79 7.04 -5.16 2.30
CA VAL A 79 7.46 -4.10 3.22
C VAL A 79 7.48 -4.61 4.67
N SER A 80 8.45 -4.14 5.45
CA SER A 80 8.36 -4.20 6.91
C SER A 80 7.42 -3.09 7.39
N LYS A 81 6.38 -3.45 8.17
CA LYS A 81 5.37 -2.49 8.62
C LYS A 81 5.95 -1.46 9.59
N ASN A 82 5.34 -0.27 9.64
CA ASN A 82 5.70 0.81 10.57
C ASN A 82 5.68 0.36 12.06
N THR A 83 4.84 -0.60 12.42
CA THR A 83 4.81 -1.18 13.77
C THR A 83 6.06 -2.01 14.09
N VAL A 84 6.70 -2.63 13.09
CA VAL A 84 7.94 -3.40 13.25
C VAL A 84 9.14 -2.48 13.43
N CYS A 85 9.20 -1.35 12.73
CA CYS A 85 10.36 -0.45 12.74
C CYS A 85 10.69 0.13 14.12
N LEU A 86 9.71 0.27 15.00
CA LEU A 86 9.91 0.75 16.37
C LEU A 86 10.50 -0.33 17.28
N ILE A 87 10.24 -1.60 16.97
CA ILE A 87 10.71 -2.76 17.73
C ILE A 87 12.08 -3.20 17.22
N ASP A 88 12.23 -3.27 15.90
CA ASP A 88 13.45 -3.73 15.23
C ASP A 88 13.77 -2.85 13.99
N PRO A 89 14.50 -1.74 14.20
CA PRO A 89 14.93 -0.86 13.09
C PRO A 89 15.88 -1.54 12.10
N ASN A 90 16.64 -2.57 12.52
CA ASN A 90 17.50 -3.32 11.61
C ASN A 90 16.68 -4.13 10.62
N LYS A 91 15.64 -4.82 11.10
CA LYS A 91 14.72 -5.56 10.23
C LYS A 91 14.01 -4.65 9.25
N ASP A 92 13.61 -3.45 9.69
CA ASP A 92 13.00 -2.44 8.83
C ASP A 92 13.96 -2.01 7.69
N LEU A 93 15.21 -1.68 8.03
CA LEU A 93 16.23 -1.30 7.06
C LEU A 93 16.56 -2.45 6.10
N GLU A 94 16.75 -3.67 6.62
CA GLU A 94 17.07 -4.86 5.85
C GLU A 94 15.99 -5.18 4.82
N VAL A 95 14.72 -5.13 5.21
CA VAL A 95 13.59 -5.44 4.32
C VAL A 95 13.34 -4.29 3.35
N ASN A 96 13.14 -3.06 3.85
CA ASN A 96 12.64 -1.97 3.02
C ASN A 96 13.71 -1.43 2.07
N ALA A 97 14.93 -1.18 2.54
CA ALA A 97 16.01 -0.69 1.69
C ALA A 97 16.85 -1.84 1.11
N GLY A 98 17.28 -2.78 1.95
CA GLY A 98 18.13 -3.89 1.53
C GLY A 98 17.43 -4.86 0.58
N GLY A 99 16.18 -5.24 0.87
CA GLY A 99 15.36 -6.10 0.00
C GLY A 99 15.07 -5.42 -1.34
N THR A 100 14.72 -4.12 -1.32
CA THR A 100 14.53 -3.34 -2.55
C THR A 100 15.80 -3.31 -3.41
N LEU A 101 16.98 -3.10 -2.81
CA LEU A 101 18.24 -3.09 -3.54
C LEU A 101 18.51 -4.45 -4.19
N LYS A 102 18.32 -5.56 -3.47
CA LYS A 102 18.51 -6.92 -4.01
C LYS A 102 17.57 -7.19 -5.18
N LEU A 103 16.31 -6.76 -5.05
CA LEU A 103 15.30 -6.88 -6.11
C LEU A 103 15.69 -6.09 -7.37
N LEU A 104 16.18 -4.85 -7.20
CA LEU A 104 16.66 -4.00 -8.30
C LEU A 104 17.88 -4.60 -9.00
N MET A 105 18.81 -5.20 -8.24
CA MET A 105 19.98 -5.88 -8.81
C MET A 105 19.56 -7.07 -9.68
N ALA A 106 18.65 -7.91 -9.20
CA ALA A 106 18.12 -9.04 -9.96
C ALA A 106 17.29 -8.56 -11.16
N ALA A 107 16.43 -7.55 -11.00
CA ALA A 107 15.64 -6.97 -12.09
C ALA A 107 16.53 -6.45 -13.24
N ARG A 108 17.61 -5.73 -12.90
CA ARG A 108 18.59 -5.26 -13.89
C ARG A 108 19.29 -6.42 -14.59
N LYS A 109 19.77 -7.42 -13.83
CA LYS A 109 20.51 -8.58 -14.36
C LYS A 109 19.68 -9.36 -15.38
N HIS A 110 18.38 -9.48 -15.14
CA HIS A 110 17.46 -10.25 -15.98
C HIS A 110 16.61 -9.40 -16.95
N ASN A 111 16.95 -8.12 -17.13
CA ASN A 111 16.32 -7.19 -18.07
C ASN A 111 14.80 -7.07 -17.88
N VAL A 112 14.36 -6.95 -16.63
CA VAL A 112 12.94 -6.68 -16.31
C VAL A 112 12.49 -5.37 -16.98
N SER A 113 11.37 -5.42 -17.68
CA SER A 113 10.89 -4.30 -18.51
C SER A 113 10.16 -3.21 -17.73
N ARG A 114 9.62 -3.51 -16.53
CA ARG A 114 8.96 -2.55 -15.62
C ARG A 114 9.20 -2.92 -14.17
N PHE A 115 9.51 -1.91 -13.35
CA PHE A 115 9.68 -2.03 -11.91
C PHE A 115 8.85 -0.95 -11.21
N ILE A 116 7.73 -1.34 -10.61
CA ILE A 116 6.82 -0.46 -9.87
C ILE A 116 7.11 -0.60 -8.39
N HIS A 117 7.47 0.49 -7.72
CA HIS A 117 7.86 0.51 -6.31
C HIS A 117 6.82 1.20 -5.44
N ALA A 118 6.25 0.47 -4.48
CA ALA A 118 5.42 1.03 -3.43
C ALA A 118 6.26 1.84 -2.45
N SER A 119 6.14 3.16 -2.48
CA SER A 119 6.66 4.08 -1.48
C SER A 119 5.52 4.60 -0.58
N THR A 120 5.74 5.64 0.18
CA THR A 120 4.81 6.13 1.21
C THR A 120 4.86 7.65 1.36
N GLY A 121 3.74 8.26 1.78
CA GLY A 121 3.72 9.65 2.22
C GLY A 121 4.60 9.95 3.44
N SER A 122 5.02 8.93 4.20
CA SER A 122 5.91 9.09 5.36
C SER A 122 7.29 9.64 4.99
N VAL A 123 7.70 9.59 3.71
CA VAL A 123 8.97 10.18 3.24
C VAL A 123 8.99 11.71 3.38
N TYR A 124 7.83 12.36 3.41
CA TYR A 124 7.75 13.81 3.59
C TYR A 124 7.91 14.25 5.05
N GLY A 125 7.61 13.36 6.00
CA GLY A 125 7.50 13.74 7.40
C GLY A 125 6.37 14.77 7.65
N PRO A 126 6.50 15.65 8.65
CA PRO A 126 5.57 16.75 8.90
C PRO A 126 5.69 17.81 7.81
N ALA A 127 4.85 17.72 6.76
CA ALA A 127 4.85 18.66 5.66
C ALA A 127 4.53 20.09 6.13
N LYS A 128 5.21 21.09 5.52
CA LYS A 128 5.05 22.51 5.86
C LYS A 128 4.32 23.32 4.80
N ILE A 129 4.23 22.78 3.57
CA ILE A 129 3.59 23.43 2.42
C ILE A 129 2.48 22.51 1.92
N PHE A 130 1.29 23.09 1.72
CA PHE A 130 0.09 22.38 1.31
C PHE A 130 -0.56 23.03 0.07
N PRO A 131 -1.15 22.26 -0.84
CA PRO A 131 -1.09 20.80 -0.84
C PRO A 131 0.33 20.29 -1.12
N THR A 132 0.70 19.14 -0.54
CA THR A 132 2.03 18.55 -0.66
C THR A 132 2.17 17.83 -2.00
N ASN A 133 3.06 18.32 -2.89
CA ASN A 133 3.39 17.70 -4.17
C ASN A 133 4.67 16.84 -4.08
N GLU A 134 5.03 16.17 -5.19
CA GLU A 134 6.18 15.24 -5.25
C GLU A 134 7.54 15.94 -5.09
N GLN A 135 7.61 17.25 -5.34
CA GLN A 135 8.82 18.05 -5.19
C GLN A 135 9.03 18.57 -3.76
N HIS A 136 8.02 18.44 -2.88
CA HIS A 136 8.16 18.81 -1.48
C HIS A 136 9.40 18.14 -0.87
N ARG A 137 10.09 18.86 0.03
CA ARG A 137 11.25 18.33 0.77
C ARG A 137 10.86 17.01 1.46
N LYS A 138 11.75 16.02 1.37
CA LYS A 138 11.64 14.77 2.11
C LYS A 138 12.39 14.94 3.44
N ASP A 139 11.66 14.78 4.54
CA ASP A 139 12.15 14.98 5.91
C ASP A 139 11.50 13.95 6.85
N PRO A 140 11.75 12.63 6.61
CA PRO A 140 11.05 11.57 7.30
C PRO A 140 11.29 11.62 8.80
N ALA A 141 10.22 11.48 9.59
CA ALA A 141 10.23 11.53 11.05
C ALA A 141 10.08 10.15 11.72
N SER A 142 10.29 9.07 10.97
CA SER A 142 10.23 7.68 11.48
C SER A 142 11.26 6.80 10.79
N PHE A 143 11.71 5.73 11.46
CA PHE A 143 12.61 4.74 10.85
C PHE A 143 12.04 4.19 9.55
N TYR A 144 10.74 3.86 9.55
CA TYR A 144 10.00 3.44 8.36
C TYR A 144 10.10 4.46 7.21
N GLY A 145 9.89 5.75 7.49
CA GLY A 145 10.02 6.80 6.49
C GLY A 145 11.44 6.91 5.93
N VAL A 146 12.44 6.75 6.79
CA VAL A 146 13.87 6.77 6.40
C VAL A 146 14.20 5.58 5.51
N SER A 147 13.85 4.36 5.90
CA SER A 147 14.13 3.16 5.10
C SER A 147 13.41 3.16 3.76
N LYS A 148 12.16 3.65 3.70
CA LYS A 148 11.41 3.81 2.45
C LYS A 148 11.99 4.91 1.55
N LEU A 149 12.48 6.01 2.11
CA LEU A 149 13.17 7.05 1.33
C LEU A 149 14.49 6.54 0.75
N ALA A 150 15.25 5.74 1.51
CA ALA A 150 16.46 5.10 1.01
C ALA A 150 16.14 4.14 -0.15
N ALA A 151 15.10 3.31 -0.01
CA ALA A 151 14.63 2.44 -1.09
C ALA A 151 14.23 3.23 -2.34
N GLU A 152 13.44 4.29 -2.19
CA GLU A 152 13.04 5.19 -3.28
C GLU A 152 14.24 5.78 -4.00
N SER A 153 15.27 6.19 -3.25
CA SER A 153 16.51 6.74 -3.82
C SER A 153 17.25 5.70 -4.66
N TYR A 154 17.35 4.44 -4.21
CA TYR A 154 17.91 3.36 -5.02
C TYR A 154 17.11 3.12 -6.31
N VAL A 155 15.79 3.11 -6.24
CA VAL A 155 14.92 2.94 -7.41
C VAL A 155 15.18 4.02 -8.47
N GLN A 156 15.32 5.27 -8.05
CA GLN A 156 15.63 6.39 -8.94
C GLN A 156 17.03 6.25 -9.56
N LEU A 157 18.06 5.92 -8.76
CA LEU A 157 19.43 5.74 -9.24
C LEU A 157 19.57 4.56 -10.21
N PHE A 158 18.80 3.48 -10.01
CA PHE A 158 18.78 2.36 -10.98
C PHE A 158 18.17 2.77 -12.32
N HIS A 159 17.18 3.66 -12.30
CA HIS A 159 16.68 4.27 -13.54
C HIS A 159 17.74 5.15 -14.20
N GLU A 160 18.31 6.07 -13.45
CA GLU A 160 19.25 7.08 -13.96
C GLU A 160 20.54 6.46 -14.50
N PHE A 161 21.17 5.52 -13.75
CA PHE A 161 22.47 4.99 -14.10
C PHE A 161 22.43 3.75 -15.00
N TYR A 162 21.34 2.98 -14.93
CA TYR A 162 21.25 1.70 -15.63
C TYR A 162 20.08 1.62 -16.61
N GLY A 163 19.25 2.66 -16.71
CA GLY A 163 18.13 2.68 -17.63
C GLY A 163 17.00 1.71 -17.28
N LEU A 164 16.97 1.17 -16.03
CA LEU A 164 15.86 0.32 -15.61
C LEU A 164 14.56 1.15 -15.61
N SER A 165 13.52 0.66 -16.26
CA SER A 165 12.23 1.38 -16.33
C SER A 165 11.50 1.27 -15.00
N THR A 166 11.74 2.22 -14.10
CA THR A 166 11.17 2.25 -12.75
C THR A 166 10.08 3.30 -12.61
N THR A 167 9.13 3.07 -11.68
CA THR A 167 8.14 4.07 -11.24
C THR A 167 7.99 3.97 -9.73
N VAL A 168 7.92 5.10 -9.04
CA VAL A 168 7.71 5.19 -7.60
C VAL A 168 6.30 5.69 -7.30
N LEU A 169 5.56 4.96 -6.47
CA LEU A 169 4.20 5.29 -6.07
C LEU A 169 4.15 5.54 -4.56
N ARG A 170 3.98 6.79 -4.14
CA ARG A 170 3.84 7.18 -2.73
C ARG A 170 2.39 7.03 -2.29
N TYR A 171 2.10 6.00 -1.51
CA TYR A 171 0.76 5.71 -1.01
C TYR A 171 0.39 6.55 0.21
N PHE A 172 -0.91 6.89 0.30
CA PHE A 172 -1.51 7.61 1.42
C PHE A 172 -2.76 6.90 1.90
N HIS A 173 -2.77 6.49 3.18
CA HIS A 173 -3.91 5.94 3.91
C HIS A 173 -4.77 4.96 3.09
N VAL A 174 -4.09 3.99 2.46
CA VAL A 174 -4.78 2.95 1.69
C VAL A 174 -5.63 2.09 2.62
N PHE A 175 -6.87 1.82 2.21
CA PHE A 175 -7.80 0.99 2.94
C PHE A 175 -8.56 0.03 2.03
N GLY A 176 -9.07 -1.08 2.62
CA GLY A 176 -9.82 -2.12 1.94
C GLY A 176 -10.01 -3.34 2.84
N ALA A 177 -10.83 -4.28 2.43
CA ALA A 177 -11.28 -5.40 3.27
C ALA A 177 -10.18 -6.39 3.70
N ARG A 178 -9.10 -6.48 2.92
CA ARG A 178 -7.96 -7.36 3.24
C ARG A 178 -6.95 -6.71 4.18
N GLN A 179 -7.23 -5.50 4.65
CA GLN A 179 -6.37 -4.80 5.60
C GLN A 179 -6.41 -5.50 6.97
N ASP A 180 -5.27 -5.48 7.66
CA ASP A 180 -5.20 -5.92 9.06
C ASP A 180 -6.15 -5.07 9.92
N SER A 181 -7.11 -5.72 10.59
CA SER A 181 -8.09 -5.09 11.47
C SER A 181 -7.79 -5.26 12.96
N SER A 182 -6.63 -5.88 13.31
CA SER A 182 -6.14 -5.90 14.68
C SER A 182 -5.82 -4.49 15.18
N ASP A 183 -5.61 -4.31 16.46
CA ASP A 183 -5.36 -2.99 17.07
C ASP A 183 -4.07 -2.28 16.58
N VAL A 184 -3.24 -2.97 15.79
CA VAL A 184 -2.07 -2.42 15.09
C VAL A 184 -2.28 -2.25 13.58
N GLY A 185 -3.50 -2.45 13.12
CA GLY A 185 -3.90 -2.36 11.71
C GLY A 185 -4.19 -0.93 11.23
N GLY A 186 -4.86 -0.83 10.10
CA GLY A 186 -5.31 0.46 9.56
C GLY A 186 -6.56 0.99 10.27
N VAL A 187 -6.64 2.29 10.50
CA VAL A 187 -7.72 2.92 11.28
C VAL A 187 -9.13 2.61 10.73
N VAL A 188 -9.30 2.55 9.40
CA VAL A 188 -10.59 2.20 8.78
C VAL A 188 -11.02 0.80 9.17
N SER A 189 -10.12 -0.19 9.04
CA SER A 189 -10.41 -1.58 9.35
C SER A 189 -10.58 -1.82 10.85
N ILE A 190 -9.82 -1.10 11.70
CA ILE A 190 -9.99 -1.13 13.16
C ILE A 190 -11.39 -0.63 13.53
N PHE A 191 -11.80 0.52 13.00
CA PHE A 191 -13.09 1.11 13.32
C PHE A 191 -14.25 0.26 12.82
N LEU A 192 -14.16 -0.28 11.60
CA LEU A 192 -15.18 -1.20 11.07
C LEU A 192 -15.32 -2.46 11.94
N ARG A 193 -14.19 -3.11 12.30
CA ARG A 193 -14.22 -4.28 13.17
C ARG A 193 -14.87 -3.95 14.52
N ARG A 194 -14.43 -2.89 15.18
CA ARG A 194 -14.98 -2.46 16.48
C ARG A 194 -16.48 -2.17 16.38
N ALA A 195 -16.90 -1.48 15.32
CA ALA A 195 -18.31 -1.18 15.11
C ALA A 195 -19.16 -2.44 14.89
N MET A 196 -18.65 -3.43 14.15
CA MET A 196 -19.31 -4.73 13.97
C MET A 196 -19.39 -5.56 15.27
N GLU A 197 -18.40 -5.38 16.16
CA GLU A 197 -18.35 -6.03 17.48
C GLU A 197 -19.12 -5.27 18.58
N GLY A 198 -19.73 -4.12 18.26
CA GLY A 198 -20.40 -3.25 19.24
C GLY A 198 -19.45 -2.57 20.23
N GLN A 199 -18.15 -2.50 19.89
CA GLN A 199 -17.11 -1.87 20.71
C GLN A 199 -16.99 -0.38 20.38
N ASP A 200 -16.59 0.42 21.37
CA ASP A 200 -16.40 1.87 21.20
C ASP A 200 -15.26 2.21 20.25
N LEU A 201 -15.44 3.23 19.42
CA LEU A 201 -14.42 3.76 18.52
C LEU A 201 -13.55 4.77 19.27
N GLN A 202 -12.25 4.47 19.41
CA GLN A 202 -11.30 5.32 20.10
C GLN A 202 -10.63 6.29 19.11
N VAL A 203 -10.96 7.56 19.22
CA VAL A 203 -10.40 8.66 18.44
C VAL A 203 -9.32 9.36 19.26
N THR A 204 -8.08 9.35 18.76
CA THR A 204 -6.95 10.01 19.41
C THR A 204 -7.04 11.53 19.26
N GLY A 205 -6.85 12.28 20.33
CA GLY A 205 -7.02 13.74 20.37
C GLY A 205 -8.48 14.14 20.13
N ASP A 206 -8.69 15.24 19.42
CA ASP A 206 -10.02 15.76 19.06
C ASP A 206 -10.55 15.18 17.74
N GLY A 207 -9.78 14.35 17.07
CA GLY A 207 -10.13 13.73 15.80
C GLY A 207 -10.04 14.64 14.57
N SER A 208 -9.45 15.82 14.69
CA SER A 208 -9.30 16.80 13.59
C SER A 208 -8.16 16.46 12.62
N GLN A 209 -7.40 15.40 12.88
CA GLN A 209 -6.32 14.95 11.97
C GLN A 209 -6.89 14.62 10.60
N LEU A 210 -6.42 15.35 9.57
CA LEU A 210 -6.88 15.23 8.19
C LEU A 210 -6.12 14.12 7.46
N ARG A 211 -6.84 13.28 6.71
CA ARG A 211 -6.28 12.17 5.93
C ARG A 211 -6.86 12.13 4.51
N ALA A 212 -6.03 11.70 3.56
CA ALA A 212 -6.45 11.37 2.21
C ALA A 212 -6.61 9.84 2.11
N PHE A 213 -7.80 9.34 2.42
CA PHE A 213 -8.08 7.91 2.34
C PHE A 213 -8.25 7.47 0.89
N THR A 214 -7.49 6.47 0.46
CA THR A 214 -7.53 5.93 -0.91
C THR A 214 -7.94 4.47 -0.87
N HIS A 215 -9.02 4.13 -1.58
CA HIS A 215 -9.45 2.73 -1.63
C HIS A 215 -8.45 1.88 -2.43
N VAL A 216 -8.19 0.67 -1.96
CA VAL A 216 -7.16 -0.22 -2.52
C VAL A 216 -7.37 -0.55 -3.99
N SER A 217 -8.61 -0.62 -4.46
CA SER A 217 -8.90 -0.86 -5.89
C SER A 217 -8.37 0.24 -6.80
N ASP A 218 -8.39 1.51 -6.37
CA ASP A 218 -7.79 2.59 -7.14
C ASP A 218 -6.26 2.53 -7.10
N VAL A 219 -5.68 2.11 -5.96
CA VAL A 219 -4.23 1.90 -5.86
C VAL A 219 -3.77 0.78 -6.79
N ALA A 220 -4.50 -0.33 -6.86
CA ALA A 220 -4.19 -1.42 -7.80
C ALA A 220 -4.26 -0.95 -9.26
N ARG A 221 -5.26 -0.12 -9.62
CA ARG A 221 -5.37 0.47 -10.96
C ARG A 221 -4.22 1.42 -11.28
N ILE A 222 -3.79 2.24 -10.32
CA ILE A 222 -2.61 3.12 -10.49
C ILE A 222 -1.37 2.28 -10.79
N ASN A 223 -1.15 1.17 -10.09
CA ASN A 223 -0.03 0.26 -10.32
C ASN A 223 -0.04 -0.30 -11.74
N LEU A 224 -1.17 -0.84 -12.19
CA LEU A 224 -1.29 -1.39 -13.54
C LEU A 224 -1.05 -0.30 -14.60
N MET A 225 -1.69 0.86 -14.48
CA MET A 225 -1.51 1.96 -15.44
C MET A 225 -0.07 2.49 -15.44
N ALA A 226 0.60 2.53 -14.30
CA ALA A 226 2.01 2.90 -14.23
C ALA A 226 2.92 1.88 -14.95
N ALA A 227 2.59 0.59 -14.88
CA ALA A 227 3.33 -0.44 -15.60
C ALA A 227 3.11 -0.39 -17.13
N GLU A 228 1.91 -0.04 -17.56
CA GLU A 228 1.54 0.03 -18.98
C GLU A 228 1.99 1.34 -19.66
N SER A 229 2.12 2.43 -18.89
CA SER A 229 2.42 3.75 -19.44
C SER A 229 3.91 4.02 -19.59
N SER A 230 4.32 4.46 -20.79
CA SER A 230 5.69 4.95 -21.00
C SER A 230 5.95 6.30 -20.31
N SER A 231 4.92 7.11 -20.08
CA SER A 231 5.05 8.40 -19.36
C SER A 231 5.35 8.22 -17.88
N ALA A 232 5.09 7.03 -17.31
CA ALA A 232 5.39 6.73 -15.92
C ALA A 232 6.87 6.36 -15.66
N VAL A 233 7.65 6.07 -16.71
CA VAL A 233 9.04 5.65 -16.57
C VAL A 233 9.90 6.75 -15.95
N GLY A 234 10.63 6.43 -14.87
CA GLY A 234 11.46 7.36 -14.13
C GLY A 234 10.69 8.34 -13.24
N GLN A 235 9.36 8.20 -13.16
CA GLN A 235 8.50 9.14 -12.43
C GLN A 235 8.20 8.71 -11.00
N ILE A 236 7.85 9.71 -10.19
CA ILE A 236 7.33 9.55 -8.84
C ILE A 236 5.94 10.17 -8.81
N TYR A 237 4.98 9.48 -8.17
CA TYR A 237 3.60 9.96 -8.03
C TYR A 237 3.08 9.87 -6.61
N ASN A 238 2.35 10.90 -6.20
CA ASN A 238 1.51 10.85 -5.01
C ASN A 238 0.20 10.12 -5.32
N CYS A 239 0.04 8.92 -4.76
CA CYS A 239 -1.15 8.08 -4.93
C CYS A 239 -2.13 8.35 -3.78
N ALA A 240 -2.75 9.51 -3.79
CA ALA A 240 -3.75 9.96 -2.82
C ALA A 240 -5.05 10.31 -3.57
N SER A 241 -6.19 9.82 -3.06
CA SER A 241 -7.50 10.23 -3.60
C SER A 241 -7.78 11.73 -3.33
N ASP A 242 -8.87 12.23 -3.88
CA ASP A 242 -9.33 13.61 -3.61
C ASP A 242 -10.03 13.74 -2.25
N SER A 243 -10.25 12.65 -1.53
CA SER A 243 -10.91 12.69 -0.22
C SER A 243 -10.05 13.43 0.80
N ARG A 244 -10.71 14.24 1.62
CA ARG A 244 -10.11 14.97 2.74
C ARG A 244 -11.02 14.73 3.93
N ILE A 245 -10.72 13.69 4.70
CA ILE A 245 -11.55 13.17 5.79
C ILE A 245 -10.77 13.26 7.09
N THR A 246 -11.37 13.84 8.11
CA THR A 246 -10.83 13.83 9.48
C THR A 246 -11.06 12.46 10.14
N ILE A 247 -10.30 12.14 11.18
CA ILE A 247 -10.51 10.89 11.92
C ILE A 247 -11.88 10.90 12.63
N ARG A 248 -12.40 12.08 13.03
CA ARG A 248 -13.76 12.21 13.55
C ARG A 248 -14.80 11.86 12.50
N GLU A 249 -14.72 12.45 11.31
CA GLU A 249 -15.64 12.17 10.19
C GLU A 249 -15.58 10.70 9.77
N LEU A 250 -14.38 10.08 9.79
CA LEU A 250 -14.23 8.64 9.58
C LEU A 250 -15.02 7.84 10.63
N ALA A 251 -14.88 8.18 11.91
CA ALA A 251 -15.57 7.45 12.98
C ALA A 251 -17.11 7.57 12.84
N GLU A 252 -17.60 8.78 12.55
CA GLU A 252 -19.02 9.05 12.30
C GLU A 252 -19.53 8.27 11.08
N ALA A 253 -18.76 8.26 9.98
CA ALA A 253 -19.11 7.50 8.77
C ALA A 253 -19.15 5.99 9.03
N VAL A 254 -18.23 5.45 9.83
CA VAL A 254 -18.21 4.02 10.20
C VAL A 254 -19.42 3.65 11.05
N VAL A 255 -19.76 4.43 12.08
CA VAL A 255 -20.96 4.16 12.90
C VAL A 255 -22.23 4.18 12.05
N LYS A 256 -22.32 5.10 11.09
CA LYS A 256 -23.45 5.17 10.14
C LYS A 256 -23.47 4.01 9.13
N CYS A 257 -22.30 3.55 8.69
CA CYS A 257 -22.15 2.50 7.68
C CYS A 257 -22.51 1.10 8.24
N VAL A 258 -22.13 0.84 9.50
CA VAL A 258 -22.36 -0.45 10.13
C VAL A 258 -23.79 -0.51 10.68
N ASN A 259 -24.63 -1.33 10.03
CA ASN A 259 -26.02 -1.51 10.45
C ASN A 259 -26.08 -2.02 11.91
N ASP A 260 -27.00 -1.43 12.69
CA ASP A 260 -27.26 -1.79 14.09
C ASP A 260 -26.04 -1.62 15.03
N SER A 261 -25.06 -0.80 14.65
CA SER A 261 -23.91 -0.52 15.51
C SER A 261 -24.37 0.21 16.79
N THR A 262 -23.99 -0.33 17.95
CA THR A 262 -24.18 0.30 19.28
C THR A 262 -22.96 1.07 19.73
N SER A 263 -21.95 1.16 18.90
CA SER A 263 -20.66 1.79 19.21
C SER A 263 -20.82 3.30 19.43
N ILE A 264 -20.14 3.83 20.43
CA ILE A 264 -19.99 5.27 20.67
C ILE A 264 -18.58 5.72 20.32
N ILE A 265 -18.43 6.98 19.95
CA ILE A 265 -17.13 7.58 19.65
C ILE A 265 -16.57 8.14 20.95
N LYS A 266 -15.38 7.64 21.36
CA LYS A 266 -14.65 8.09 22.54
C LYS A 266 -13.35 8.79 22.14
N PHE A 267 -13.13 9.98 22.66
CA PHE A 267 -11.90 10.73 22.45
C PHE A 267 -10.90 10.38 23.54
N THR A 268 -9.64 10.17 23.14
CA THR A 268 -8.52 9.81 24.03
C THR A 268 -7.42 10.86 23.96
N GLU A 269 -6.38 10.73 24.81
CA GLU A 269 -5.24 11.65 24.79
C GLU A 269 -4.56 11.70 23.41
N PRO A 270 -4.05 12.87 22.99
CA PRO A 270 -3.32 13.01 21.75
C PRO A 270 -2.09 12.11 21.71
N ARG A 271 -1.80 11.52 20.52
CA ARG A 271 -0.59 10.73 20.30
C ARG A 271 0.59 11.65 20.00
N LEU A 272 1.69 11.52 20.74
CA LEU A 272 2.92 12.26 20.47
C LEU A 272 3.46 11.91 19.10
N GLY A 273 3.78 12.94 18.29
CA GLY A 273 4.33 12.76 16.93
C GLY A 273 3.32 12.43 15.85
N ASP A 274 2.01 12.50 16.14
CA ASP A 274 1.00 12.32 15.09
C ASP A 274 1.05 13.48 14.07
N ILE A 275 1.06 13.12 12.78
CA ILE A 275 1.02 14.12 11.70
C ILE A 275 -0.42 14.63 11.59
N TYR A 276 -0.59 15.92 11.85
CA TYR A 276 -1.90 16.54 11.91
C TYR A 276 -2.62 16.62 10.56
N LYS A 277 -1.87 16.87 9.44
CA LYS A 277 -2.48 17.12 8.14
C LYS A 277 -1.76 16.40 7.01
N PHE A 278 -2.51 15.59 6.27
CA PHE A 278 -2.13 15.06 4.97
C PHE A 278 -3.06 15.65 3.90
N ASP A 279 -2.68 16.80 3.36
CA ASP A 279 -3.32 17.44 2.21
C ASP A 279 -2.38 17.32 1.03
N ILE A 280 -2.72 16.44 0.09
CA ILE A 280 -1.80 15.91 -0.91
C ILE A 280 -2.22 16.35 -2.30
N ASP A 281 -1.27 16.88 -3.08
CA ASP A 281 -1.42 17.12 -4.49
C ASP A 281 -1.25 15.82 -5.28
N ASN A 282 -2.23 15.48 -6.10
CA ASN A 282 -2.26 14.30 -6.97
C ASN A 282 -2.39 14.67 -8.46
N GLN A 283 -2.23 15.95 -8.82
CA GLN A 283 -2.45 16.41 -10.18
C GLN A 283 -1.47 15.79 -11.18
N LYS A 284 -0.22 15.58 -10.76
CA LYS A 284 0.78 14.91 -11.60
C LYS A 284 0.34 13.50 -11.99
N LEU A 285 -0.13 12.70 -11.03
CA LEU A 285 -0.68 11.36 -11.30
C LEU A 285 -1.83 11.42 -12.30
N LYS A 286 -2.78 12.34 -12.08
CA LYS A 286 -3.97 12.50 -12.94
C LYS A 286 -3.60 12.90 -14.36
N SER A 287 -2.69 13.86 -14.50
CA SER A 287 -2.28 14.37 -15.83
C SER A 287 -1.48 13.34 -16.62
N ASP A 288 -0.42 12.77 -16.00
CA ASP A 288 0.54 11.92 -16.72
C ASP A 288 -0.06 10.55 -17.08
N LEU A 289 -0.95 10.02 -16.23
CA LEU A 289 -1.60 8.74 -16.44
C LEU A 289 -3.04 8.84 -16.92
N SER A 290 -3.58 10.05 -17.13
CA SER A 290 -5.01 10.28 -17.41
C SER A 290 -5.90 9.54 -16.40
N PHE A 291 -5.47 9.53 -15.13
CA PHE A 291 -6.09 8.74 -14.07
C PHE A 291 -7.27 9.45 -13.41
N ASN A 292 -8.36 8.75 -13.23
CA ASN A 292 -9.50 9.19 -12.44
C ASN A 292 -9.76 8.20 -11.30
N PHE A 293 -9.91 8.73 -10.09
CA PHE A 293 -10.37 7.94 -8.95
C PHE A 293 -11.83 7.55 -9.16
N LEU A 294 -12.12 6.26 -9.12
CA LEU A 294 -13.47 5.73 -9.34
C LEU A 294 -14.19 5.40 -8.03
N THR A 295 -13.46 5.31 -6.93
CA THR A 295 -13.99 4.90 -5.64
C THR A 295 -13.95 6.07 -4.68
N SER A 296 -15.09 6.75 -4.49
CA SER A 296 -15.21 7.75 -3.41
C SER A 296 -15.03 7.10 -2.05
N PHE A 297 -14.74 7.90 -1.02
CA PHE A 297 -14.55 7.39 0.34
C PHE A 297 -15.77 6.58 0.81
N ASP A 298 -16.99 7.10 0.65
CA ASP A 298 -18.21 6.43 1.10
C ASP A 298 -18.46 5.09 0.38
N ILE A 299 -18.26 5.06 -0.95
CA ILE A 299 -18.36 3.81 -1.73
C ILE A 299 -17.29 2.81 -1.28
N GLY A 300 -16.07 3.25 -1.06
CA GLY A 300 -14.98 2.40 -0.60
C GLY A 300 -15.22 1.86 0.82
N LEU A 301 -15.73 2.70 1.71
CA LEU A 301 -16.09 2.31 3.08
C LEU A 301 -17.17 1.24 3.08
N GLU A 302 -18.26 1.44 2.33
CA GLU A 302 -19.35 0.48 2.20
C GLU A 302 -18.87 -0.85 1.62
N ARG A 303 -18.09 -0.85 0.54
CA ARG A 303 -17.49 -2.06 -0.05
C ARG A 303 -16.62 -2.80 0.96
N THR A 304 -15.75 -2.07 1.67
CA THR A 304 -14.88 -2.63 2.71
C THR A 304 -15.69 -3.28 3.82
N TYR A 305 -16.74 -2.62 4.30
CA TYR A 305 -17.65 -3.16 5.31
C TYR A 305 -18.34 -4.45 4.83
N GLN A 306 -18.94 -4.44 3.63
CA GLN A 306 -19.66 -5.61 3.12
C GLN A 306 -18.74 -6.83 2.95
N GLU A 307 -17.52 -6.65 2.50
CA GLU A 307 -16.55 -7.74 2.35
C GLU A 307 -16.03 -8.23 3.72
N MET A 308 -15.75 -7.33 4.65
CA MET A 308 -15.36 -7.71 6.02
C MET A 308 -16.47 -8.48 6.72
N ARG A 309 -17.73 -8.05 6.58
CA ARG A 309 -18.89 -8.72 7.16
C ARG A 309 -19.08 -10.15 6.66
N LYS A 310 -18.89 -10.41 5.36
CA LYS A 310 -18.93 -11.77 4.80
C LYS A 310 -17.88 -12.68 5.45
N ASN A 311 -16.67 -12.18 5.68
CA ASN A 311 -15.61 -12.94 6.30
C ASN A 311 -15.83 -13.15 7.81
N PHE A 312 -16.48 -12.19 8.48
CA PHE A 312 -16.80 -12.26 9.91
C PHE A 312 -17.80 -13.37 10.23
N HIS A 313 -18.82 -13.57 9.37
CA HIS A 313 -19.80 -14.66 9.54
C HIS A 313 -19.27 -16.05 9.19
N ASN A 314 -18.17 -16.14 8.43
CA ASN A 314 -17.57 -17.43 8.07
C ASN A 314 -16.57 -17.95 9.10
N THR A 315 -16.23 -17.17 10.12
CA THR A 315 -15.28 -17.51 11.19
C THR A 315 -15.95 -17.82 12.54
N ASN A 316 -17.24 -17.58 12.68
CA ASN A 316 -18.09 -17.97 13.80
C ASN A 316 -19.02 -19.13 13.39
#